data_3645acf6465aed5f931af2b410a1a6df
#
_entry.id   3645acf6465aed5f931af2b410a1a6df
#
_cell.length_a   1.000
_cell.length_b   1.000
_cell.length_c   1.000
_cell.angle_alpha   90.00
_cell.angle_beta   90.00
_cell.angle_gamma   90.00
#
_symmetry.space_group_name_H-M   'P 1'
#
loop_
_entity.id
_entity.type
_entity.pdbx_description
1 polymer ?
#
loop_
_entity_poly.entity_id
_entity_poly.type
_entity_poly.pdbx_seq_one_letter_code
_entity_poly.pdbx_strand_id
1 'polypeptide(L)'
;MVNLNDFDTDWLGVEVDEDSLFNPMEYVFSSKNMEESRKKMAVLMSDPDYFYFLCKYVLNIELLPFQAVIIKELWDKKFPILLGSRGCSKSMCLAVYCMLRCLLIPKRKIVVVGAAFRQSKVVFGYMEDIWNNAPILRSLCPNRQDQGPRKDVDKCTLKINNSLVT
;
A
#
# COMPACT_ATOMS: atom_id res chain seq x y z
N MET A 1 9.96 -19.14 -12.93
CA MET A 1 9.66 -19.18 -11.50
C MET A 1 10.99 -19.32 -10.80
N VAL A 2 11.49 -18.26 -10.17
CA VAL A 2 12.73 -18.33 -9.38
C VAL A 2 12.34 -18.98 -8.06
N ASN A 3 12.98 -20.10 -7.75
CA ASN A 3 12.74 -20.83 -6.50
C ASN A 3 13.34 -20.02 -5.36
N LEU A 4 12.54 -19.55 -4.41
CA LEU A 4 12.98 -18.75 -3.27
C LEU A 4 14.00 -19.51 -2.37
N ASN A 5 14.11 -20.83 -2.52
CA ASN A 5 15.08 -21.65 -1.82
C ASN A 5 16.52 -21.55 -2.37
N ASP A 6 16.72 -20.83 -3.49
CA ASP A 6 18.05 -20.61 -4.08
C ASP A 6 18.73 -19.31 -3.58
N PHE A 7 18.08 -18.57 -2.68
CA PHE A 7 18.70 -17.44 -2.00
C PHE A 7 19.54 -17.97 -0.83
N ASP A 8 20.83 -18.09 -1.10
CA ASP A 8 21.84 -18.36 -0.07
C ASP A 8 21.89 -17.16 0.89
N THR A 9 21.29 -17.31 2.07
CA THR A 9 21.28 -16.28 3.12
C THR A 9 22.51 -16.33 4.02
N ASP A 10 23.46 -17.23 3.75
CA ASP A 10 24.69 -17.43 4.54
C ASP A 10 25.55 -16.16 4.63
N TRP A 11 25.41 -15.23 3.66
CA TRP A 11 26.16 -13.97 3.68
C TRP A 11 25.70 -13.00 4.79
N LEU A 12 24.52 -13.19 5.36
CA LEU A 12 23.99 -12.36 6.44
C LEU A 12 24.38 -12.86 7.84
N GLY A 13 24.88 -14.11 7.95
CA GLY A 13 25.22 -14.71 9.24
C GLY A 13 24.07 -14.78 10.24
N VAL A 14 22.82 -14.70 9.75
CA VAL A 14 21.61 -14.77 10.56
C VAL A 14 20.93 -16.09 10.25
N GLU A 15 21.00 -17.04 11.18
CA GLU A 15 20.11 -18.20 11.16
C GLU A 15 18.69 -17.72 11.43
N VAL A 16 17.84 -17.72 10.39
CA VAL A 16 16.42 -17.43 10.52
C VAL A 16 15.75 -18.74 10.94
N ASP A 17 15.35 -18.81 12.18
CA ASP A 17 14.51 -19.91 12.67
C ASP A 17 13.12 -19.77 12.01
N GLU A 18 12.82 -20.64 11.03
CA GLU A 18 11.56 -20.61 10.28
C GLU A 18 10.34 -20.79 11.20
N ASP A 19 10.50 -21.49 12.32
CA ASP A 19 9.44 -21.71 13.31
C ASP A 19 9.14 -20.44 14.14
N SER A 20 10.03 -19.44 14.12
CA SER A 20 9.86 -18.17 14.81
C SER A 20 9.24 -17.07 13.94
N LEU A 21 9.07 -17.30 12.64
CA LEU A 21 8.49 -16.32 11.73
C LEU A 21 7.01 -16.10 12.04
N PHE A 22 6.68 -14.86 12.41
CA PHE A 22 5.30 -14.47 12.64
C PHE A 22 4.46 -14.66 11.37
N ASN A 23 3.49 -15.57 11.41
CA ASN A 23 2.53 -15.79 10.34
C ASN A 23 1.29 -14.93 10.56
N PRO A 24 1.11 -13.82 9.78
CA PRO A 24 -0.02 -12.93 9.96
C PRO A 24 -1.38 -13.61 9.77
N MET A 25 -1.47 -14.58 8.86
CA MET A 25 -2.71 -15.30 8.59
C MET A 25 -3.08 -16.20 9.75
N GLU A 26 -2.12 -16.94 10.29
CA GLU A 26 -2.35 -17.82 11.46
C GLU A 26 -2.78 -17.01 12.67
N TYR A 27 -2.15 -15.86 12.92
CA TYR A 27 -2.55 -14.94 13.99
C TYR A 27 -4.00 -14.47 13.85
N VAL A 28 -4.43 -14.10 12.64
CA VAL A 28 -5.81 -13.66 12.39
C VAL A 28 -6.82 -14.79 12.56
N PHE A 29 -6.52 -15.97 12.03
CA PHE A 29 -7.45 -17.12 12.06
C PHE A 29 -7.35 -17.97 13.31
N SER A 30 -6.43 -17.69 14.23
CA SER A 30 -6.34 -18.38 15.52
C SER A 30 -7.53 -18.10 16.46
N SER A 31 -8.29 -17.04 16.22
CA SER A 31 -9.45 -16.68 17.04
C SER A 31 -10.71 -17.45 16.63
N LYS A 32 -11.41 -17.96 17.62
CA LYS A 32 -12.68 -18.69 17.43
C LYS A 32 -13.86 -17.77 17.08
N ASN A 33 -13.71 -16.46 17.26
CA ASN A 33 -14.77 -15.48 17.04
C ASN A 33 -14.41 -14.59 15.82
N MET A 34 -15.35 -14.51 14.86
CA MET A 34 -15.21 -13.69 13.64
C MET A 34 -14.95 -12.20 13.95
N GLU A 35 -15.53 -11.68 15.02
CA GLU A 35 -15.38 -10.29 15.42
C GLU A 35 -13.97 -9.99 15.96
N GLU A 36 -13.42 -10.95 16.71
CA GLU A 36 -12.04 -10.89 17.19
C GLU A 36 -11.04 -11.00 16.04
N SER A 37 -11.28 -11.89 15.08
CA SER A 37 -10.47 -12.01 13.86
C SER A 37 -10.47 -10.69 13.06
N ARG A 38 -11.62 -10.01 12.94
CA ARG A 38 -11.71 -8.70 12.27
C ARG A 38 -10.89 -7.62 13.00
N LYS A 39 -10.92 -7.59 14.33
CA LYS A 39 -10.13 -6.65 15.12
C LYS A 39 -8.64 -6.93 14.97
N LYS A 40 -8.21 -8.17 15.04
CA LYS A 40 -6.81 -8.58 14.80
C LYS A 40 -6.35 -8.19 13.41
N MET A 41 -7.17 -8.42 12.39
CA MET A 41 -6.89 -8.02 11.01
C MET A 41 -6.72 -6.50 10.89
N ALA A 42 -7.61 -5.71 11.50
CA ALA A 42 -7.54 -4.26 11.46
C ALA A 42 -6.26 -3.72 12.12
N VAL A 43 -5.87 -4.28 13.26
CA VAL A 43 -4.62 -3.94 13.94
C VAL A 43 -3.42 -4.26 13.05
N LEU A 44 -3.36 -5.47 12.52
CA LEU A 44 -2.27 -5.90 11.64
C LEU A 44 -2.15 -5.01 10.39
N MET A 45 -3.28 -4.69 9.75
CA MET A 45 -3.30 -3.85 8.55
C MET A 45 -2.92 -2.39 8.81
N SER A 46 -3.01 -1.93 10.06
CA SER A 46 -2.64 -0.57 10.44
C SER A 46 -1.16 -0.42 10.77
N ASP A 47 -0.46 -1.51 10.98
CA ASP A 47 0.97 -1.52 11.31
C ASP A 47 1.82 -1.39 10.02
N PRO A 48 2.75 -0.42 9.95
CA PRO A 48 3.63 -0.23 8.80
C PRO A 48 4.46 -1.45 8.43
N ASP A 49 4.79 -2.30 9.39
CA ASP A 49 5.56 -3.53 9.15
C ASP A 49 4.79 -4.56 8.31
N TYR A 50 3.47 -4.47 8.32
CA TYR A 50 2.59 -5.38 7.58
C TYR A 50 1.88 -4.74 6.39
N PHE A 51 2.32 -3.58 5.91
CA PHE A 51 1.72 -2.93 4.74
C PHE A 51 1.76 -3.79 3.47
N TYR A 52 2.75 -4.68 3.33
CA TYR A 52 2.76 -5.64 2.22
C TYR A 52 1.51 -6.54 2.24
N PHE A 53 1.05 -6.92 3.44
CA PHE A 53 -0.16 -7.71 3.61
C PHE A 53 -1.41 -6.92 3.21
N LEU A 54 -1.54 -5.67 3.67
CA LEU A 54 -2.62 -4.78 3.25
C LEU A 54 -2.63 -4.57 1.74
N CYS A 55 -1.46 -4.35 1.13
CA CYS A 55 -1.33 -4.18 -0.32
C CYS A 55 -1.76 -5.43 -1.07
N LYS A 56 -1.36 -6.61 -0.63
CA LYS A 56 -1.71 -7.88 -1.28
C LYS A 56 -3.21 -8.16 -1.23
N TYR A 57 -3.83 -8.05 -0.07
CA TYR A 57 -5.22 -8.48 0.13
C TYR A 57 -6.26 -7.38 -0.13
N VAL A 58 -5.96 -6.13 0.14
CA VAL A 58 -6.93 -5.04 -0.04
C VAL A 58 -6.72 -4.30 -1.35
N LEU A 59 -5.47 -3.94 -1.66
CA LEU A 59 -5.14 -3.23 -2.90
C LEU A 59 -4.92 -4.15 -4.10
N ASN A 60 -4.84 -5.47 -3.88
CA ASN A 60 -4.54 -6.49 -4.89
C ASN A 60 -3.21 -6.22 -5.62
N ILE A 61 -2.19 -5.82 -4.86
CA ILE A 61 -0.84 -5.55 -5.36
C ILE A 61 0.15 -6.43 -4.63
N GLU A 62 0.98 -7.12 -5.37
CA GLU A 62 2.12 -7.83 -4.82
C GLU A 62 3.36 -6.93 -4.86
N LEU A 63 3.79 -6.48 -3.68
CA LEU A 63 4.97 -5.63 -3.54
C LEU A 63 6.24 -6.48 -3.55
N LEU A 64 7.25 -5.99 -4.25
CA LEU A 64 8.61 -6.53 -4.10
C LEU A 64 9.18 -6.11 -2.73
N PRO A 65 10.07 -6.89 -2.12
CA PRO A 65 10.60 -6.61 -0.79
C PRO A 65 11.13 -5.18 -0.62
N PHE A 66 11.90 -4.68 -1.59
CA PHE A 66 12.44 -3.32 -1.53
C PHE A 66 11.35 -2.24 -1.60
N GLN A 67 10.22 -2.50 -2.30
CA GLN A 67 9.09 -1.57 -2.37
C GLN A 67 8.37 -1.48 -1.02
N ALA A 68 8.23 -2.61 -0.33
CA ALA A 68 7.66 -2.64 1.01
C ALA A 68 8.50 -1.82 2.00
N VAL A 69 9.82 -1.97 1.95
CA VAL A 69 10.76 -1.16 2.77
C VAL A 69 10.62 0.33 2.44
N ILE A 70 10.58 0.71 1.16
CA ILE A 70 10.41 2.11 0.75
C ILE A 70 9.11 2.68 1.33
N ILE A 71 8.00 1.96 1.21
CA ILE A 71 6.68 2.43 1.68
C ILE A 71 6.68 2.59 3.19
N LYS A 72 7.27 1.65 3.94
CA LYS A 72 7.44 1.73 5.39
C LYS A 72 8.24 2.98 5.78
N GLU A 73 9.42 3.18 5.17
CA GLU A 73 10.25 4.34 5.45
C GLU A 73 9.55 5.68 5.11
N LEU A 74 8.81 5.75 4.01
CA LEU A 74 7.99 6.92 3.68
C LEU A 74 6.91 7.20 4.73
N TRP A 75 6.39 6.14 5.38
CA TRP A 75 5.35 6.27 6.39
C TRP A 75 5.86 6.92 7.68
N ASP A 76 7.02 6.53 8.13
CA ASP A 76 7.56 6.94 9.43
C ASP A 76 8.25 8.30 9.40
N LYS A 77 8.70 8.75 8.23
CA LYS A 77 9.44 10.01 8.12
C LYS A 77 8.52 11.21 7.89
N LYS A 78 8.83 12.33 8.55
CA LYS A 78 8.09 13.58 8.38
C LYS A 78 8.34 14.25 7.02
N PHE A 79 9.57 14.21 6.54
CA PHE A 79 10.03 14.79 5.28
C PHE A 79 10.95 13.80 4.54
N PRO A 80 10.41 12.71 3.98
CA PRO A 80 11.23 11.73 3.28
C PRO A 80 11.68 12.27 1.92
N ILE A 81 12.91 11.96 1.54
CA ILE A 81 13.45 12.17 0.20
C ILE A 81 13.75 10.81 -0.42
N LEU A 82 13.08 10.51 -1.53
CA LEU A 82 13.28 9.26 -2.26
C LEU A 82 14.10 9.50 -3.53
N LEU A 83 15.36 9.11 -3.49
CA LEU A 83 16.27 9.16 -4.64
C LEU A 83 16.40 7.76 -5.25
N GLY A 84 16.44 7.69 -6.56
CA GLY A 84 16.59 6.42 -7.27
C GLY A 84 16.64 6.61 -8.78
N SER A 85 17.19 5.65 -9.49
CA SER A 85 17.30 5.62 -10.94
C SER A 85 15.91 5.51 -11.63
N ARG A 86 15.88 5.60 -12.95
CA ARG A 86 14.69 5.24 -13.73
C ARG A 86 14.43 3.75 -13.54
N GLY A 87 13.15 3.37 -13.44
CA GLY A 87 12.76 1.96 -13.24
C GLY A 87 12.66 1.52 -11.77
N CYS A 88 13.18 2.29 -10.79
CA CYS A 88 13.06 1.96 -9.35
C CYS A 88 11.64 2.10 -8.78
N SER A 89 10.60 1.98 -9.57
CA SER A 89 9.19 2.00 -9.14
C SER A 89 8.78 3.17 -8.23
N LYS A 90 9.51 4.28 -8.22
CA LYS A 90 9.25 5.44 -7.33
C LYS A 90 7.81 5.95 -7.41
N SER A 91 7.32 6.14 -8.64
CA SER A 91 5.96 6.66 -8.86
C SER A 91 4.89 5.68 -8.39
N MET A 92 5.11 4.39 -8.56
CA MET A 92 4.22 3.34 -8.06
C MET A 92 4.24 3.29 -6.53
N CYS A 93 5.42 3.31 -5.89
CA CYS A 93 5.52 3.36 -4.43
C CYS A 93 4.84 4.61 -3.86
N LEU A 94 4.97 5.76 -4.53
CA LEU A 94 4.29 6.99 -4.12
C LEU A 94 2.76 6.86 -4.25
N ALA A 95 2.28 6.25 -5.33
CA ALA A 95 0.85 5.99 -5.52
C ALA A 95 0.29 5.09 -4.43
N VAL A 96 0.97 3.97 -4.13
CA VAL A 96 0.58 3.05 -3.05
C VAL A 96 0.59 3.78 -1.70
N TYR A 97 1.64 4.54 -1.40
CA TYR A 97 1.73 5.34 -0.18
C TYR A 97 0.55 6.32 -0.03
N CYS A 98 0.19 7.05 -1.09
CA CYS A 98 -0.97 7.95 -1.07
C CYS A 98 -2.27 7.20 -0.80
N MET A 99 -2.46 6.03 -1.41
CA MET A 99 -3.65 5.20 -1.20
C MET A 99 -3.72 4.66 0.22
N LEU A 100 -2.61 4.16 0.77
CA LEU A 100 -2.55 3.70 2.16
C LEU A 100 -2.86 4.84 3.15
N ARG A 101 -2.29 6.04 2.93
CA ARG A 101 -2.60 7.22 3.75
C ARG A 101 -4.07 7.61 3.71
N CYS A 102 -4.72 7.51 2.56
CA CYS A 102 -6.15 7.79 2.44
C CYS A 102 -7.01 6.70 3.08
N LEU A 103 -6.60 5.44 2.96
CA LEU A 103 -7.35 4.29 3.49
C LEU A 103 -7.31 4.24 5.01
N LEU A 104 -6.10 4.36 5.58
CA LEU A 104 -5.87 4.19 7.03
C LEU A 104 -6.16 5.45 7.83
N ILE A 105 -6.01 6.63 7.26
CA ILE A 105 -6.19 7.89 7.97
C ILE A 105 -7.31 8.69 7.30
N PRO A 106 -8.51 8.76 7.90
CA PRO A 106 -9.64 9.47 7.32
C PRO A 106 -9.41 10.99 7.30
N LYS A 107 -10.14 11.68 6.42
CA LYS A 107 -10.15 13.15 6.29
C LYS A 107 -8.78 13.77 5.92
N ARG A 108 -7.91 13.02 5.26
CA ARG A 108 -6.63 13.55 4.77
C ARG A 108 -6.81 14.20 3.40
N LYS A 109 -6.05 15.29 3.20
CA LYS A 109 -5.87 15.92 1.89
C LYS A 109 -4.43 15.73 1.48
N ILE A 110 -4.20 15.09 0.35
CA ILE A 110 -2.88 14.84 -0.22
C ILE A 110 -2.84 15.53 -1.58
N VAL A 111 -1.78 16.30 -1.81
CA VAL A 111 -1.57 16.97 -3.09
C VAL A 111 -0.31 16.41 -3.71
N VAL A 112 -0.43 15.94 -4.96
CA VAL A 112 0.71 15.44 -5.74
C VAL A 112 1.13 16.52 -6.73
N VAL A 113 2.30 17.10 -6.50
CA VAL A 113 2.84 18.17 -7.34
C VAL A 113 4.00 17.65 -8.17
N GLY A 114 4.00 17.92 -9.45
CA GLY A 114 5.09 17.64 -10.38
C GLY A 114 5.54 18.89 -11.10
N ALA A 115 6.73 18.88 -11.70
CA ALA A 115 7.23 19.99 -12.52
C ALA A 115 6.32 20.27 -13.73
N ALA A 116 5.60 19.26 -14.21
CA ALA A 116 4.55 19.39 -15.20
C ALA A 116 3.37 18.50 -14.81
N PHE A 117 2.15 18.89 -15.14
CA PHE A 117 0.93 18.13 -14.86
C PHE A 117 0.98 16.69 -15.39
N ARG A 118 1.66 16.47 -16.52
CA ARG A 118 1.89 15.15 -17.07
C ARG A 118 2.60 14.20 -16.08
N GLN A 119 3.55 14.72 -15.27
CA GLN A 119 4.26 13.90 -14.29
C GLN A 119 3.37 13.49 -13.12
N SER A 120 2.56 14.41 -12.62
CA SER A 120 1.56 14.10 -11.57
C SER A 120 0.53 13.09 -12.07
N LYS A 121 0.11 13.17 -13.34
CA LYS A 121 -0.80 12.19 -13.96
C LYS A 121 -0.25 10.77 -13.97
N VAL A 122 1.05 10.56 -14.04
CA VAL A 122 1.64 9.20 -13.97
C VAL A 122 1.35 8.54 -12.63
N VAL A 123 1.55 9.27 -11.53
CA VAL A 123 1.23 8.77 -10.17
C VAL A 123 -0.26 8.49 -10.04
N PHE A 124 -1.09 9.40 -10.56
CA PHE A 124 -2.54 9.23 -10.56
C PHE A 124 -2.98 8.00 -11.39
N GLY A 125 -2.33 7.74 -12.53
CA GLY A 125 -2.59 6.55 -13.35
C GLY A 125 -2.40 5.26 -12.56
N TYR A 126 -1.30 5.14 -11.81
CA TYR A 126 -1.11 3.99 -10.92
C TYR A 126 -2.21 3.85 -9.86
N MET A 127 -2.64 4.96 -9.26
CA MET A 127 -3.74 4.92 -8.27
C MET A 127 -5.06 4.47 -8.91
N GLU A 128 -5.34 4.90 -10.13
CA GLU A 128 -6.52 4.49 -10.89
C GLU A 128 -6.47 3.00 -11.25
N ASP A 129 -5.32 2.51 -11.72
CA ASP A 129 -5.13 1.09 -12.02
C ASP A 129 -5.32 0.22 -10.79
N ILE A 130 -4.77 0.64 -9.64
CA ILE A 130 -4.97 -0.03 -8.36
C ILE A 130 -6.45 -0.06 -7.98
N TRP A 131 -7.15 1.07 -8.07
CA TRP A 131 -8.58 1.16 -7.77
C TRP A 131 -9.40 0.21 -8.63
N ASN A 132 -9.11 0.17 -9.92
CA ASN A 132 -9.84 -0.68 -10.87
C ASN A 132 -9.60 -2.17 -10.64
N ASN A 133 -8.40 -2.54 -10.18
CA ASN A 133 -7.99 -3.92 -9.97
C ASN A 133 -8.23 -4.42 -8.52
N ALA A 134 -8.71 -3.58 -7.60
CA ALA A 134 -8.90 -3.92 -6.19
C ALA A 134 -10.40 -4.04 -5.81
N PRO A 135 -11.03 -5.20 -5.99
CA PRO A 135 -12.46 -5.38 -5.69
C PRO A 135 -12.77 -5.23 -4.19
N ILE A 136 -11.86 -5.68 -3.32
CA ILE A 136 -12.03 -5.55 -1.86
C ILE A 136 -11.99 -4.09 -1.44
N LEU A 137 -11.02 -3.31 -1.95
CA LEU A 137 -10.95 -1.87 -1.70
C LEU A 137 -12.27 -1.17 -2.07
N ARG A 138 -12.80 -1.49 -3.26
CA ARG A 138 -14.08 -0.92 -3.72
C ARG A 138 -15.27 -1.33 -2.86
N SER A 139 -15.25 -2.55 -2.30
CA SER A 139 -16.32 -3.01 -1.40
C SER A 139 -16.28 -2.35 -0.02
N LEU A 140 -15.10 -1.95 0.44
CA LEU A 140 -14.92 -1.21 1.69
C LEU A 140 -15.38 0.26 1.60
N CYS A 141 -15.61 0.77 0.38
CA CYS A 141 -16.06 2.14 0.14
C CYS A 141 -17.59 2.17 -0.05
N PRO A 142 -18.40 2.49 0.98
CA PRO A 142 -19.85 2.33 0.93
C PRO A 142 -20.55 3.27 -0.06
N ASN A 143 -20.01 4.45 -0.32
CA ASN A 143 -20.59 5.44 -1.24
C ASN A 143 -19.87 5.44 -2.59
N ARG A 144 -20.17 4.45 -3.43
CA ARG A 144 -19.52 4.28 -4.73
C ARG A 144 -19.67 5.48 -5.68
N GLN A 145 -20.75 6.27 -5.56
CA GLN A 145 -20.99 7.41 -6.44
C GLN A 145 -20.05 8.59 -6.19
N ASP A 146 -19.58 8.76 -4.93
CA ASP A 146 -18.73 9.87 -4.54
C ASP A 146 -17.24 9.48 -4.36
N GLN A 147 -16.95 8.20 -4.42
CA GLN A 147 -15.59 7.68 -4.22
C GLN A 147 -15.00 7.15 -5.52
N GLY A 148 -13.67 7.09 -5.55
CA GLY A 148 -12.92 6.65 -6.70
C GLY A 148 -12.24 7.75 -7.48
N PRO A 149 -11.57 7.37 -8.57
CA PRO A 149 -10.82 8.29 -9.41
C PRO A 149 -11.77 9.12 -10.29
N ARG A 150 -11.46 10.43 -10.39
CA ARG A 150 -12.11 11.36 -11.32
C ARG A 150 -11.04 12.13 -12.08
N LYS A 151 -11.18 12.21 -13.39
CA LYS A 151 -10.27 12.92 -14.28
C LYS A 151 -11.00 14.14 -14.87
N ASP A 152 -10.50 15.32 -14.56
CA ASP A 152 -10.86 16.57 -15.19
C ASP A 152 -9.71 17.07 -16.06
N VAL A 153 -9.95 18.13 -16.83
CA VAL A 153 -8.93 18.73 -17.74
C VAL A 153 -7.74 19.22 -16.94
N ASP A 154 -7.98 19.93 -15.84
CA ASP A 154 -6.96 20.64 -15.08
C ASP A 154 -6.53 19.94 -13.79
N LYS A 155 -7.26 18.89 -13.37
CA LYS A 155 -6.97 18.16 -12.14
C LYS A 155 -7.44 16.72 -12.21
N CYS A 156 -6.76 15.86 -11.49
CA CYS A 156 -7.20 14.50 -11.22
C CYS A 156 -7.46 14.37 -9.73
N THR A 157 -8.53 13.71 -9.34
CA THR A 157 -8.89 13.54 -7.93
C THR A 157 -9.23 12.09 -7.63
N LEU A 158 -8.79 11.61 -6.47
CA LEU A 158 -9.14 10.31 -5.93
C LEU A 158 -9.71 10.49 -4.53
N LYS A 159 -10.93 10.02 -4.30
CA LYS A 159 -11.57 10.03 -2.98
C LYS A 159 -11.65 8.61 -2.41
N ILE A 160 -11.10 8.40 -1.23
CA ILE A 160 -11.16 7.16 -0.46
C ILE A 160 -11.34 7.51 1.01
N ASN A 161 -12.27 6.87 1.72
CA ASN A 161 -12.46 7.00 3.17
C ASN A 161 -12.54 8.47 3.64
N ASN A 162 -13.31 9.32 2.94
CA ASN A 162 -13.39 10.77 3.18
C ASN A 162 -12.05 11.53 3.02
N SER A 163 -11.03 10.90 2.49
CA SER A 163 -9.76 11.51 2.14
C SER A 163 -9.72 11.84 0.65
N LEU A 164 -8.92 12.84 0.29
CA LEU A 164 -8.81 13.34 -1.08
C LEU A 164 -7.34 13.39 -1.49
N VAL A 165 -7.03 12.81 -2.65
CA VAL A 165 -5.77 13.01 -3.38
C VAL A 165 -6.07 13.88 -4.60
N THR A 166 -5.26 14.89 -4.83
CA THR A 166 -5.37 15.83 -5.97
C THR A 166 -4.05 15.98 -6.67
#